data_8317927213fb15e1dba4b1388f66d0a0
#
_entry.id   8317927213fb15e1dba4b1388f66d0a0
#
_cell.length_a   1.000
_cell.length_b   1.000
_cell.length_c   1.000
_cell.angle_alpha   90.00
_cell.angle_beta   90.00
_cell.angle_gamma   90.00
#
_symmetry.space_group_name_H-M   'P 1'
#
loop_
_entity.id
_entity.type
_entity.pdbx_description
1 polymer ?
#
loop_
_entity_poly.entity_id
_entity_poly.type
_entity_poly.pdbx_seq_one_letter_code
_entity_poly.pdbx_strand_id
1 'polypeptide(L)'
;LVQKLLSCIYRAGQRSAANHIIDILQGRDTDLVRQRGHGTLSTFGIGKELTQRAWRSVIRQLVAQGIVRVDVNAYQALMLTEAARPLLRGEYPLFLRPLRSDKEERQRHADGQHWLRTEREERIWQALKAWRKATAEAHNVPAYAVLADKSLRELTEIRPQTLAALRQIYGVGEVKLARYGEALLGILQEQGVG
;
A
#
# COMPACT_ATOMS: atom_id res chain seq x y z
N LEU A 1 -1.46 -19.98 12.85
CA LEU A 1 -1.90 -18.92 11.93
C LEU A 1 -2.06 -19.46 10.49
N VAL A 2 -0.98 -20.01 9.91
CA VAL A 2 -0.98 -20.57 8.54
C VAL A 2 -2.02 -21.67 8.38
N GLN A 3 -2.09 -22.60 9.31
CA GLN A 3 -3.07 -23.69 9.28
C GLN A 3 -4.52 -23.19 9.26
N LYS A 4 -4.85 -22.12 10.01
CA LYS A 4 -6.19 -21.52 9.98
C LYS A 4 -6.56 -21.04 8.57
N LEU A 5 -5.64 -20.37 7.88
CA LEU A 5 -5.85 -19.89 6.52
C LEU A 5 -5.97 -21.03 5.52
N LEU A 6 -5.03 -21.97 5.53
CA LEU A 6 -5.05 -23.12 4.61
C LEU A 6 -6.30 -23.99 4.80
N SER A 7 -6.71 -24.24 6.05
CA SER A 7 -7.94 -24.95 6.38
C SER A 7 -9.18 -24.21 5.89
N CYS A 8 -9.20 -22.89 6.01
CA CYS A 8 -10.29 -22.06 5.51
C CYS A 8 -10.40 -22.13 3.98
N ILE A 9 -9.27 -21.99 3.26
CA ILE A 9 -9.24 -22.13 1.80
C ILE A 9 -9.76 -23.52 1.37
N TYR A 10 -9.31 -24.58 2.03
CA TYR A 10 -9.73 -25.95 1.74
C TYR A 10 -11.24 -26.13 1.95
N ARG A 11 -11.76 -25.76 3.12
CA ARG A 11 -13.18 -25.91 3.49
C ARG A 11 -14.11 -25.01 2.69
N ALA A 12 -13.65 -23.86 2.21
CA ALA A 12 -14.38 -23.00 1.28
C ALA A 12 -14.37 -23.52 -0.17
N GLY A 13 -13.86 -24.74 -0.41
CA GLY A 13 -13.89 -25.41 -1.70
C GLY A 13 -12.87 -24.88 -2.70
N GLN A 14 -11.89 -24.07 -2.29
CA GLN A 14 -10.83 -23.53 -3.15
C GLN A 14 -11.37 -22.74 -4.37
N ARG A 15 -12.50 -22.09 -4.22
CA ARG A 15 -13.21 -21.34 -5.28
C ARG A 15 -13.47 -19.88 -4.89
N SER A 16 -12.75 -19.39 -3.90
CA SER A 16 -13.00 -18.08 -3.31
C SER A 16 -11.79 -17.21 -3.38
N ALA A 17 -12.00 -15.94 -3.72
CA ALA A 17 -10.96 -14.91 -3.71
C ALA A 17 -10.52 -14.55 -2.27
N ALA A 18 -9.36 -13.93 -2.16
CA ALA A 18 -8.74 -13.59 -0.88
C ALA A 18 -9.66 -12.83 0.09
N ASN A 19 -10.43 -11.86 -0.40
CA ASN A 19 -11.33 -11.08 0.46
C ASN A 19 -12.39 -11.95 1.12
N HIS A 20 -13.01 -12.85 0.36
CA HIS A 20 -14.02 -13.75 0.88
C HIS A 20 -13.46 -14.74 1.92
N ILE A 21 -12.26 -15.29 1.69
CA ILE A 21 -11.56 -16.12 2.67
C ILE A 21 -11.28 -15.35 3.96
N ILE A 22 -10.89 -14.07 3.84
CA ILE A 22 -10.66 -13.20 5.01
C ILE A 22 -11.98 -12.93 5.75
N ASP A 23 -13.08 -12.70 5.04
CA ASP A 23 -14.39 -12.49 5.67
C ASP A 23 -14.83 -13.71 6.48
N ILE A 24 -14.63 -14.93 5.95
CA ILE A 24 -14.87 -16.17 6.69
C ILE A 24 -13.99 -16.24 7.94
N LEU A 25 -12.68 -16.02 7.82
CA LEU A 25 -11.76 -16.08 8.95
C LEU A 25 -12.10 -15.07 10.04
N GLN A 26 -12.54 -13.87 9.65
CA GLN A 26 -12.93 -12.82 10.58
C GLN A 26 -14.35 -12.97 11.14
N GLY A 27 -15.12 -13.93 10.64
CA GLY A 27 -16.50 -14.15 11.04
C GLY A 27 -17.43 -13.02 10.60
N ARG A 28 -17.18 -12.45 9.42
CA ARG A 28 -18.03 -11.41 8.84
C ARG A 28 -19.22 -12.05 8.12
N ASP A 29 -20.42 -11.69 8.54
CA ASP A 29 -21.65 -12.16 7.91
C ASP A 29 -21.99 -11.30 6.68
N THR A 30 -21.29 -11.54 5.57
CA THR A 30 -21.57 -10.90 4.29
C THR A 30 -22.60 -11.68 3.47
N ASP A 31 -23.25 -11.01 2.50
CA ASP A 31 -24.20 -11.67 1.60
C ASP A 31 -23.59 -12.89 0.91
N LEU A 32 -22.34 -12.78 0.48
CA LEU A 32 -21.63 -13.88 -0.18
C LEU A 32 -21.33 -15.04 0.78
N VAL A 33 -21.04 -14.76 2.05
CA VAL A 33 -20.88 -15.79 3.10
C VAL A 33 -22.18 -16.53 3.32
N ARG A 34 -23.31 -15.83 3.40
CA ARG A 34 -24.65 -16.42 3.53
C ARG A 34 -25.04 -17.26 2.33
N GLN A 35 -24.92 -16.70 1.11
CA GLN A 35 -25.27 -17.40 -0.13
C GLN A 35 -24.51 -18.70 -0.34
N ARG A 36 -23.24 -18.74 0.09
CA ARG A 36 -22.39 -19.94 -0.03
C ARG A 36 -22.45 -20.87 1.17
N GLY A 37 -23.23 -20.54 2.20
CA GLY A 37 -23.33 -21.30 3.44
C GLY A 37 -22.04 -21.34 4.27
N HIS A 38 -21.10 -20.43 4.04
CA HIS A 38 -19.79 -20.44 4.68
C HIS A 38 -19.81 -20.00 6.15
N GLY A 39 -20.91 -19.41 6.64
CA GLY A 39 -21.10 -19.08 8.05
C GLY A 39 -21.14 -20.30 8.98
N THR A 40 -21.42 -21.50 8.43
CA THR A 40 -21.46 -22.78 9.20
C THR A 40 -20.11 -23.51 9.21
N LEU A 41 -19.12 -23.02 8.47
CA LEU A 41 -17.80 -23.65 8.46
C LEU A 41 -17.12 -23.53 9.82
N SER A 42 -16.45 -24.61 10.25
CA SER A 42 -15.65 -24.58 11.49
C SER A 42 -14.49 -23.57 11.46
N THR A 43 -14.21 -23.01 10.29
CA THR A 43 -13.23 -21.94 10.09
C THR A 43 -13.83 -20.55 10.12
N PHE A 44 -15.14 -20.42 10.33
CA PHE A 44 -15.79 -19.12 10.45
C PHE A 44 -15.43 -18.45 11.78
N GLY A 45 -14.84 -17.28 11.70
CA GLY A 45 -14.46 -16.48 12.87
C GLY A 45 -13.22 -16.93 13.65
N ILE A 46 -12.48 -17.95 13.17
CA ILE A 46 -11.27 -18.44 13.89
C ILE A 46 -10.04 -17.54 13.72
N GLY A 47 -10.13 -16.53 12.87
CA GLY A 47 -9.03 -15.62 12.52
C GLY A 47 -9.28 -14.16 12.90
N LYS A 48 -10.13 -13.89 13.89
CA LYS A 48 -10.48 -12.54 14.35
C LYS A 48 -9.29 -11.77 14.95
N GLU A 49 -8.24 -12.49 15.37
CA GLU A 49 -7.03 -11.92 15.96
C GLU A 49 -6.21 -11.08 15.01
N LEU A 50 -6.39 -11.24 13.68
CA LEU A 50 -5.68 -10.44 12.68
C LEU A 50 -6.60 -9.50 11.92
N THR A 51 -6.06 -8.33 11.58
CA THR A 51 -6.73 -7.40 10.68
C THR A 51 -6.81 -7.95 9.26
N GLN A 52 -7.75 -7.44 8.46
CA GLN A 52 -7.87 -7.79 7.04
C GLN A 52 -6.55 -7.59 6.28
N ARG A 53 -5.83 -6.52 6.61
CA ARG A 53 -4.53 -6.20 6.00
C ARG A 53 -3.45 -7.24 6.37
N ALA A 54 -3.41 -7.65 7.62
CA ALA A 54 -2.51 -8.68 8.10
C ALA A 54 -2.78 -10.02 7.39
N TRP A 55 -4.03 -10.43 7.26
CA TRP A 55 -4.40 -11.62 6.49
C TRP A 55 -3.99 -11.53 5.02
N ARG A 56 -4.17 -10.38 4.37
CA ARG A 56 -3.68 -10.17 2.99
C ARG A 56 -2.16 -10.32 2.89
N SER A 57 -1.41 -9.87 3.91
CA SER A 57 0.04 -10.05 3.95
C SER A 57 0.43 -11.52 4.08
N VAL A 58 -0.26 -12.28 4.93
CA VAL A 58 -0.07 -13.74 5.05
C VAL A 58 -0.34 -14.42 3.71
N ILE A 59 -1.47 -14.14 3.07
CA ILE A 59 -1.83 -14.72 1.77
C ILE A 59 -0.73 -14.45 0.73
N ARG A 60 -0.27 -13.19 0.62
CA ARG A 60 0.81 -12.84 -0.33
C ARG A 60 2.09 -13.62 -0.09
N GLN A 61 2.46 -13.84 1.18
CA GLN A 61 3.65 -14.61 1.52
C GLN A 61 3.48 -16.09 1.15
N LEU A 62 2.30 -16.68 1.36
CA LEU A 62 2.04 -18.06 0.97
C LEU A 62 2.00 -18.24 -0.55
N VAL A 63 1.50 -17.24 -1.29
CA VAL A 63 1.56 -17.23 -2.76
C VAL A 63 3.00 -17.12 -3.24
N ALA A 64 3.79 -16.22 -2.67
CA ALA A 64 5.21 -16.06 -3.01
C ALA A 64 6.06 -17.30 -2.72
N GLN A 65 5.68 -18.11 -1.72
CA GLN A 65 6.33 -19.37 -1.38
C GLN A 65 5.75 -20.58 -2.14
N GLY A 66 4.81 -20.36 -3.05
CA GLY A 66 4.20 -21.43 -3.85
C GLY A 66 3.29 -22.38 -3.07
N ILE A 67 2.89 -22.04 -1.84
CA ILE A 67 2.00 -22.85 -0.98
C ILE A 67 0.54 -22.67 -1.40
N VAL A 68 0.19 -21.46 -1.83
CA VAL A 68 -1.10 -21.07 -2.37
C VAL A 68 -0.89 -20.52 -3.76
N ARG A 69 -1.75 -20.83 -4.71
CA ARG A 69 -1.79 -20.22 -6.02
C ARG A 69 -3.09 -19.47 -6.22
N VAL A 70 -3.06 -18.45 -7.08
CA VAL A 70 -4.24 -17.68 -7.48
C VAL A 70 -4.66 -18.15 -8.87
N ASP A 71 -5.89 -18.61 -9.00
CA ASP A 71 -6.45 -18.96 -10.29
C ASP A 71 -7.11 -17.72 -10.92
N VAL A 72 -6.45 -17.17 -11.95
CA VAL A 72 -6.90 -15.95 -12.64
C VAL A 72 -8.20 -16.22 -13.42
N ASN A 73 -8.36 -17.45 -13.92
CA ASN A 73 -9.52 -17.83 -14.72
C ASN A 73 -10.76 -18.16 -13.86
N ALA A 74 -10.57 -18.41 -12.57
CA ALA A 74 -11.61 -18.67 -11.60
C ALA A 74 -11.80 -17.51 -10.61
N TYR A 75 -11.98 -16.30 -11.12
CA TYR A 75 -12.22 -15.08 -10.32
C TYR A 75 -11.19 -14.86 -9.20
N GLN A 76 -9.91 -15.10 -9.48
CA GLN A 76 -8.80 -14.98 -8.53
C GLN A 76 -8.95 -15.88 -7.30
N ALA A 77 -9.53 -17.06 -7.47
CA ALA A 77 -9.70 -18.03 -6.41
C ALA A 77 -8.35 -18.48 -5.84
N LEU A 78 -8.29 -18.61 -4.51
CA LEU A 78 -7.15 -19.18 -3.82
C LEU A 78 -7.23 -20.70 -3.86
N MET A 79 -6.17 -21.33 -4.36
CA MET A 79 -6.04 -22.78 -4.42
C MET A 79 -4.81 -23.24 -3.68
N LEU A 80 -4.92 -24.36 -3.00
CA LEU A 80 -3.79 -25.00 -2.33
C LEU A 80 -2.93 -25.77 -3.33
N THR A 81 -1.62 -25.72 -3.17
CA THR A 81 -0.68 -26.55 -3.90
C THR A 81 -0.35 -27.81 -3.08
N GLU A 82 0.41 -28.74 -3.68
CA GLU A 82 0.91 -29.91 -2.95
C GLU A 82 1.77 -29.51 -1.72
N ALA A 83 2.49 -28.38 -1.80
CA ALA A 83 3.29 -27.85 -0.71
C ALA A 83 2.47 -27.45 0.54
N ALA A 84 1.16 -27.27 0.40
CA ALA A 84 0.28 -26.96 1.53
C ALA A 84 0.00 -28.18 2.42
N ARG A 85 0.08 -29.39 1.89
CA ARG A 85 -0.31 -30.63 2.62
C ARG A 85 0.47 -30.86 3.92
N PRO A 86 1.83 -30.79 3.91
CA PRO A 86 2.60 -30.99 5.14
C PRO A 86 2.30 -29.91 6.19
N LEU A 87 2.07 -28.66 5.75
CA LEU A 87 1.72 -27.56 6.64
C LEU A 87 0.35 -27.73 7.28
N LEU A 88 -0.63 -28.25 6.54
CA LEU A 88 -1.96 -28.60 7.08
C LEU A 88 -1.87 -29.69 8.15
N ARG A 89 -0.97 -30.67 7.97
CA ARG A 89 -0.72 -31.74 8.96
C ARG A 89 0.11 -31.27 10.14
N GLY A 90 0.72 -30.09 10.08
CA GLY A 90 1.60 -29.58 11.14
C GLY A 90 2.97 -30.25 11.19
N GLU A 91 3.44 -30.84 10.08
CA GLU A 91 4.71 -31.59 10.01
C GLU A 91 5.91 -30.69 10.19
N TYR A 92 5.82 -29.41 9.82
CA TYR A 92 6.85 -28.42 10.11
C TYR A 92 6.29 -27.00 10.23
N PRO A 93 6.93 -26.11 11.01
CA PRO A 93 6.52 -24.74 11.12
C PRO A 93 6.90 -23.95 9.86
N LEU A 94 6.02 -23.07 9.40
CA LEU A 94 6.33 -22.12 8.35
C LEU A 94 6.68 -20.77 8.98
N PHE A 95 7.86 -20.26 8.65
CA PHE A 95 8.27 -18.92 9.07
C PHE A 95 7.75 -17.88 8.09
N LEU A 96 6.88 -17.01 8.58
CA LEU A 96 6.43 -15.84 7.87
C LEU A 96 7.22 -14.61 8.34
N ARG A 97 7.45 -13.68 7.43
CA ARG A 97 7.99 -12.38 7.83
C ARG A 97 7.04 -11.74 8.83
N PRO A 98 7.56 -11.06 9.87
CA PRO A 98 6.73 -10.42 10.87
C PRO A 98 5.65 -9.53 10.23
N LEU A 99 4.43 -9.68 10.71
CA LEU A 99 3.33 -8.81 10.33
C LEU A 99 3.58 -7.46 11.00
N ARG A 100 3.87 -6.45 10.20
CA ARG A 100 4.08 -5.10 10.73
C ARG A 100 2.76 -4.53 11.19
N SER A 101 2.78 -3.88 12.35
CA SER A 101 1.62 -3.13 12.82
C SER A 101 1.36 -1.92 11.91
N ASP A 102 0.09 -1.50 11.81
CA ASP A 102 -0.26 -0.27 11.06
C ASP A 102 0.49 0.96 11.61
N LYS A 103 0.88 0.93 12.89
CA LYS A 103 1.68 1.96 13.56
C LYS A 103 3.13 1.96 13.05
N GLU A 104 3.75 0.78 12.93
CA GLU A 104 5.12 0.65 12.40
C GLU A 104 5.20 0.98 10.92
N GLU A 105 4.14 0.70 10.16
CA GLU A 105 4.08 1.02 8.75
C GLU A 105 3.77 2.50 8.52
N ARG A 106 2.92 3.12 9.34
CA ARG A 106 2.73 4.58 9.39
C ARG A 106 4.00 5.28 9.83
N GLN A 107 4.69 4.74 10.81
CA GLN A 107 5.99 5.23 11.25
C GLN A 107 7.02 5.13 10.13
N ARG A 108 7.11 4.00 9.41
CA ARG A 108 8.00 3.88 8.23
C ARG A 108 7.58 4.74 7.05
N HIS A 109 6.29 4.97 6.83
CA HIS A 109 5.85 5.97 5.86
C HIS A 109 6.18 7.38 6.34
N ALA A 110 6.11 7.65 7.62
CA ALA A 110 6.61 8.87 8.24
C ALA A 110 8.15 8.92 8.19
N ASP A 111 8.83 7.82 8.54
CA ASP A 111 10.30 7.68 8.52
C ASP A 111 10.84 7.50 7.10
N GLY A 112 10.10 6.91 6.18
CA GLY A 112 10.42 6.88 4.74
C GLY A 112 10.16 8.22 4.06
N GLN A 113 9.43 9.11 4.71
CA GLN A 113 9.39 10.54 4.43
C GLN A 113 10.51 11.30 5.14
N HIS A 114 11.13 10.72 6.14
CA HIS A 114 12.33 11.19 6.81
C HIS A 114 13.57 10.53 6.18
N TRP A 115 13.70 10.62 4.85
CA TRP A 115 15.03 10.51 4.26
C TRP A 115 15.83 11.69 4.81
N LEU A 116 17.05 11.39 5.27
CA LEU A 116 17.93 12.33 5.97
C LEU A 116 18.02 13.65 5.19
N ARG A 117 17.13 14.60 5.49
CA ARG A 117 17.14 15.94 4.93
C ARG A 117 18.04 16.80 5.76
N THR A 118 18.83 17.60 5.08
CA THR A 118 19.45 18.75 5.72
C THR A 118 18.35 19.73 6.18
N GLU A 119 18.63 20.58 7.16
CA GLU A 119 17.67 21.62 7.59
C GLU A 119 17.17 22.47 6.42
N ARG A 120 18.04 22.69 5.43
CA ARG A 120 17.70 23.39 4.19
C ARG A 120 16.67 22.62 3.34
N GLU A 121 16.87 21.35 3.15
CA GLU A 121 15.93 20.49 2.41
C GLU A 121 14.59 20.37 3.12
N GLU A 122 14.59 20.34 4.43
CA GLU A 122 13.34 20.34 5.21
C GLU A 122 12.57 21.65 5.03
N ARG A 123 13.25 22.82 5.05
CA ARG A 123 12.60 24.11 4.78
C ARG A 123 11.99 24.14 3.38
N ILE A 124 12.74 23.74 2.34
CA ILE A 124 12.26 23.66 0.96
C ILE A 124 11.03 22.73 0.87
N TRP A 125 11.12 21.55 1.47
CA TRP A 125 10.04 20.57 1.47
C TRP A 125 8.75 21.11 2.11
N GLN A 126 8.86 21.75 3.25
CA GLN A 126 7.70 22.33 3.94
C GLN A 126 7.10 23.49 3.14
N ALA A 127 7.93 24.35 2.56
CA ALA A 127 7.46 25.45 1.71
C ALA A 127 6.71 24.94 0.46
N LEU A 128 7.26 23.92 -0.23
CA LEU A 128 6.61 23.29 -1.38
C LEU A 128 5.29 22.61 -1.01
N LYS A 129 5.21 21.94 0.16
CA LYS A 129 3.97 21.35 0.64
C LYS A 129 2.91 22.40 0.96
N ALA A 130 3.30 23.47 1.63
CA ALA A 130 2.39 24.57 1.97
C ALA A 130 1.84 25.24 0.70
N TRP A 131 2.73 25.54 -0.25
CA TRP A 131 2.33 26.10 -1.55
C TRP A 131 1.38 25.15 -2.31
N ARG A 132 1.71 23.86 -2.40
CA ARG A 132 0.86 22.87 -3.08
C ARG A 132 -0.54 22.80 -2.46
N LYS A 133 -0.62 22.82 -1.12
CA LYS A 133 -1.90 22.82 -0.41
C LYS A 133 -2.72 24.05 -0.76
N ALA A 134 -2.14 25.25 -0.65
CA ALA A 134 -2.82 26.49 -0.98
C ALA A 134 -3.28 26.54 -2.45
N THR A 135 -2.44 26.07 -3.37
CA THR A 135 -2.76 26.01 -4.80
C THR A 135 -3.90 25.01 -5.07
N ALA A 136 -3.90 23.86 -4.41
CA ALA A 136 -4.94 22.85 -4.53
C ALA A 136 -6.30 23.38 -4.02
N GLU A 137 -6.31 24.06 -2.89
CA GLU A 137 -7.50 24.71 -2.31
C GLU A 137 -8.02 25.82 -3.23
N ALA A 138 -7.14 26.69 -3.75
CA ALA A 138 -7.53 27.77 -4.66
C ALA A 138 -8.14 27.28 -5.98
N HIS A 139 -7.70 26.11 -6.47
CA HIS A 139 -8.23 25.51 -7.70
C HIS A 139 -9.32 24.45 -7.45
N ASN A 140 -9.67 24.18 -6.20
CA ASN A 140 -10.62 23.14 -5.80
C ASN A 140 -10.31 21.77 -6.39
N VAL A 141 -9.03 21.38 -6.33
CA VAL A 141 -8.53 20.09 -6.81
C VAL A 141 -7.74 19.37 -5.72
N PRO A 142 -7.63 18.03 -5.79
CA PRO A 142 -6.77 17.29 -4.87
C PRO A 142 -5.30 17.71 -5.00
N ALA A 143 -4.55 17.74 -3.90
CA ALA A 143 -3.15 18.18 -3.87
C ALA A 143 -2.23 17.42 -4.86
N TYR A 144 -2.47 16.11 -5.05
CA TYR A 144 -1.71 15.30 -6.02
C TYR A 144 -1.93 15.71 -7.48
N ALA A 145 -3.07 16.33 -7.80
CA ALA A 145 -3.35 16.83 -9.14
C ALA A 145 -2.48 18.07 -9.48
N VAL A 146 -2.16 18.88 -8.47
CA VAL A 146 -1.19 19.98 -8.61
C VAL A 146 0.20 19.39 -8.84
N LEU A 147 0.75 18.69 -7.83
CA LEU A 147 2.04 17.98 -7.93
C LEU A 147 2.01 16.73 -7.05
N ALA A 148 2.55 15.61 -7.55
CA ALA A 148 2.72 14.38 -6.79
C ALA A 148 3.82 14.53 -5.72
N ASP A 149 3.79 13.72 -4.66
CA ASP A 149 4.84 13.70 -3.63
C ASP A 149 6.23 13.39 -4.22
N LYS A 150 6.28 12.56 -5.26
CA LYS A 150 7.51 12.27 -6.00
C LYS A 150 8.10 13.53 -6.63
N SER A 151 7.26 14.38 -7.24
CA SER A 151 7.69 15.65 -7.83
C SER A 151 8.26 16.60 -6.80
N LEU A 152 7.58 16.72 -5.63
CA LEU A 152 8.07 17.57 -4.54
C LEU A 152 9.43 17.08 -4.00
N ARG A 153 9.62 15.76 -3.93
CA ARG A 153 10.88 15.17 -3.51
C ARG A 153 12.00 15.51 -4.48
N GLU A 154 11.80 15.31 -5.77
CA GLU A 154 12.77 15.64 -6.81
C GLU A 154 13.11 17.13 -6.82
N LEU A 155 12.10 18.02 -6.64
CA LEU A 155 12.32 19.46 -6.51
C LEU A 155 13.23 19.80 -5.32
N THR A 156 13.03 19.12 -4.18
CA THR A 156 13.83 19.34 -2.97
C THR A 156 15.27 18.86 -3.13
N GLU A 157 15.48 17.72 -3.82
CA GLU A 157 16.79 17.10 -4.06
C GLU A 157 17.57 17.85 -5.12
N ILE A 158 16.96 18.04 -6.30
CA ILE A 158 17.63 18.57 -7.50
C ILE A 158 17.76 20.08 -7.45
N ARG A 159 16.77 20.77 -6.84
CA ARG A 159 16.74 22.24 -6.71
C ARG A 159 16.98 22.96 -8.04
N PRO A 160 16.13 22.73 -9.05
CA PRO A 160 16.29 23.34 -10.36
C PRO A 160 16.26 24.87 -10.26
N GLN A 161 17.15 25.54 -11.01
CA GLN A 161 17.29 26.99 -11.01
C GLN A 161 16.69 27.66 -12.25
N THR A 162 16.25 26.87 -13.22
CA THR A 162 15.69 27.34 -14.48
C THR A 162 14.42 26.58 -14.87
N LEU A 163 13.56 27.20 -15.68
CA LEU A 163 12.39 26.55 -16.24
C LEU A 163 12.75 25.31 -17.06
N ALA A 164 13.88 25.34 -17.76
CA ALA A 164 14.36 24.18 -18.52
C ALA A 164 14.72 23.00 -17.62
N ALA A 165 15.32 23.26 -16.46
CA ALA A 165 15.63 22.23 -15.46
C ALA A 165 14.35 21.73 -14.75
N LEU A 166 13.37 22.60 -14.47
CA LEU A 166 12.07 22.21 -13.93
C LEU A 166 11.32 21.22 -14.83
N ARG A 167 11.48 21.34 -16.16
CA ARG A 167 10.86 20.44 -17.14
C ARG A 167 11.33 18.99 -16.98
N GLN A 168 12.50 18.75 -16.40
CA GLN A 168 13.04 17.41 -16.17
C GLN A 168 12.46 16.73 -14.92
N ILE A 169 11.77 17.47 -14.07
CA ILE A 169 11.17 16.95 -12.85
C ILE A 169 9.95 16.10 -13.18
N TYR A 170 9.86 14.95 -12.55
CA TYR A 170 8.72 14.04 -12.72
C TYR A 170 7.39 14.76 -12.53
N GLY A 171 6.49 14.61 -13.51
CA GLY A 171 5.14 15.16 -13.47
C GLY A 171 5.04 16.68 -13.68
N VAL A 172 6.14 17.37 -14.06
CA VAL A 172 6.15 18.77 -14.48
C VAL A 172 6.22 18.83 -16.00
N GLY A 173 5.06 18.65 -16.66
CA GLY A 173 4.91 18.83 -18.09
C GLY A 173 4.69 20.32 -18.46
N GLU A 174 4.61 20.62 -19.76
CA GLU A 174 4.50 22.00 -20.28
C GLU A 174 3.36 22.80 -19.65
N VAL A 175 2.19 22.20 -19.44
CA VAL A 175 1.04 22.86 -18.82
C VAL A 175 1.34 23.27 -17.37
N LYS A 176 1.96 22.39 -16.60
CA LYS A 176 2.32 22.69 -15.20
C LYS A 176 3.51 23.64 -15.11
N LEU A 177 4.44 23.54 -16.04
CA LEU A 177 5.56 24.45 -16.14
C LEU A 177 5.09 25.88 -16.42
N ALA A 178 4.19 26.07 -17.40
CA ALA A 178 3.61 27.35 -17.70
C ALA A 178 2.78 27.94 -16.54
N ARG A 179 2.09 27.09 -15.79
CA ARG A 179 1.19 27.52 -14.70
C ARG A 179 1.90 27.75 -13.37
N TYR A 180 2.90 26.93 -13.06
CA TYR A 180 3.52 26.87 -11.73
C TYR A 180 5.03 27.09 -11.72
N GLY A 181 5.67 27.13 -12.89
CA GLY A 181 7.13 27.17 -13.00
C GLY A 181 7.78 28.32 -12.26
N GLU A 182 7.29 29.54 -12.43
CA GLU A 182 7.84 30.72 -11.76
C GLU A 182 7.66 30.66 -10.24
N ALA A 183 6.47 30.23 -9.76
CA ALA A 183 6.21 30.08 -8.34
C ALA A 183 7.13 29.02 -7.70
N LEU A 184 7.36 27.88 -8.38
CA LEU A 184 8.26 26.85 -7.90
C LEU A 184 9.71 27.33 -7.83
N LEU A 185 10.18 28.05 -8.85
CA LEU A 185 11.53 28.64 -8.84
C LEU A 185 11.69 29.68 -7.72
N GLY A 186 10.67 30.52 -7.50
CA GLY A 186 10.66 31.49 -6.40
C GLY A 186 10.83 30.81 -5.04
N ILE A 187 10.05 29.76 -4.76
CA ILE A 187 10.15 29.00 -3.50
C ILE A 187 11.54 28.39 -3.33
N LEU A 188 12.09 27.79 -4.40
CA LEU A 188 13.41 27.16 -4.35
C LEU A 188 14.54 28.19 -4.14
N GLN A 189 14.42 29.39 -4.70
CA GLN A 189 15.37 30.48 -4.50
C GLN A 189 15.29 31.05 -3.08
N GLU A 190 14.10 31.40 -2.60
CA GLU A 190 13.87 31.94 -1.24
C GLU A 190 14.39 31.02 -0.15
N GLN A 191 14.12 29.74 -0.26
CA GLN A 191 14.54 28.72 0.73
C GLN A 191 15.96 28.22 0.47
N GLY A 192 16.55 28.60 -0.66
CA GLY A 192 17.88 28.21 -1.09
C GLY A 192 19.00 29.16 -0.67
N VAL A 193 18.68 30.39 -0.22
CA VAL A 193 19.63 31.42 0.25
C VAL A 193 19.68 31.33 1.77
N GLY A 194 20.68 30.61 2.29
CA GLY A 194 20.95 30.45 3.71
C GLY A 194 22.09 29.47 3.95
#